data_fa7a2d5a1ddfa60fd531792a5a6d6f58
#
_entry.id   fa7a2d5a1ddfa60fd531792a5a6d6f58
#
_cell.length_a   1.000
_cell.length_b   1.000
_cell.length_c   1.000
_cell.angle_alpha   90.00
_cell.angle_beta   90.00
_cell.angle_gamma   90.00
#
_symmetry.space_group_name_H-M   'P 1'
#
loop_
_entity.id
_entity.type
_entity.pdbx_description
1 polymer ?
#
loop_
_entity_poly.entity_id
_entity_poly.type
_entity_poly.pdbx_seq_one_letter_code
_entity_poly.pdbx_strand_id
1 'polypeptide(L)'
;MSYESIVKENQAWIDETWEKLNKKLSRVAIKSRGKIPYTTREGVHTDKAKSDIAWWTNGFWGGLMWLMYEATGNPEYAVTAKTTESILERSFEEDIDGLHHDVGFMFHLTSGASYRLTGDKHSRKNNLLAAMMLASRYNIKGEFIRAWNIENSEGWTIIDSMLNIPLLYWASEEVKDDRFKYIALAQADMAMRDHVRENGTINHIVMHDPTQPNTVLGTRGGQGYAEGSCWSRGQSWAVYGFILSYIHTGDKRYLETARKVTDLFIKETEKTAWLPRVDFNQPPEPVKYDSTAGVIAACGMIEIAKSLEGEEAEYYLNAAISILKAMEKEWCDWTEENDSILQMGCEQYNGGVHIHIIYGDFFFTEAILKLKGSKFLIW
;
A
#
# COMPACT_ATOMS: atom_id res chain seq x y z
N MET A 1 27.33 6.65 4.96
CA MET A 1 27.01 6.17 6.34
C MET A 1 26.32 4.81 6.28
N SER A 2 26.27 4.01 7.38
CA SER A 2 25.44 2.80 7.36
C SER A 2 23.96 3.14 7.60
N TYR A 3 23.05 2.22 7.24
CA TYR A 3 21.62 2.32 7.53
C TYR A 3 21.38 2.66 9.02
N GLU A 4 22.03 1.92 9.93
CA GLU A 4 21.89 2.08 11.37
C GLU A 4 22.38 3.46 11.86
N SER A 5 23.42 3.99 11.24
CA SER A 5 23.97 5.31 11.59
C SER A 5 22.97 6.43 11.24
N ILE A 6 22.34 6.38 10.08
CA ILE A 6 21.34 7.35 9.65
C ILE A 6 20.09 7.27 10.53
N VAL A 7 19.62 6.05 10.84
CA VAL A 7 18.48 5.86 11.77
C VAL A 7 18.82 6.45 13.14
N LYS A 8 20.03 6.21 13.65
CA LYS A 8 20.49 6.73 14.95
C LYS A 8 20.53 8.26 14.97
N GLU A 9 20.98 8.91 13.91
CA GLU A 9 20.96 10.38 13.79
C GLU A 9 19.54 10.96 13.84
N ASN A 10 18.55 10.20 13.42
CA ASN A 10 17.15 10.59 13.40
C ASN A 10 16.34 10.02 14.58
N GLN A 11 16.99 9.32 15.52
CA GLN A 11 16.31 8.57 16.59
C GLN A 11 15.37 9.43 17.44
N ALA A 12 15.78 10.64 17.81
CA ALA A 12 14.95 11.53 18.63
C ALA A 12 13.63 11.87 17.93
N TRP A 13 13.66 12.17 16.63
CA TRP A 13 12.47 12.44 15.85
C TRP A 13 11.59 11.18 15.69
N ILE A 14 12.21 10.02 15.43
CA ILE A 14 11.50 8.75 15.31
C ILE A 14 10.75 8.41 16.59
N ASP A 15 11.40 8.57 17.74
CA ASP A 15 10.80 8.26 19.04
C ASP A 15 9.70 9.24 19.40
N GLU A 16 9.89 10.55 19.17
CA GLU A 16 8.84 11.56 19.40
C GLU A 16 7.61 11.30 18.51
N THR A 17 7.81 11.00 17.23
CA THR A 17 6.72 10.69 16.28
C THR A 17 6.00 9.42 16.71
N TRP A 18 6.72 8.40 17.13
CA TRP A 18 6.14 7.17 17.66
C TRP A 18 5.29 7.41 18.91
N GLU A 19 5.73 8.21 19.84
CA GLU A 19 4.95 8.54 21.03
C GLU A 19 3.63 9.23 20.67
N LYS A 20 3.67 10.19 19.73
CA LYS A 20 2.46 10.85 19.21
C LYS A 20 1.51 9.84 18.56
N LEU A 21 2.02 8.95 17.70
CA LEU A 21 1.26 7.86 17.05
C LEU A 21 0.60 6.97 18.09
N ASN A 22 1.37 6.43 19.04
CA ASN A 22 0.87 5.50 20.04
C ASN A 22 -0.17 6.16 20.96
N LYS A 23 0.06 7.41 21.40
CA LYS A 23 -0.91 8.17 22.20
C LYS A 23 -2.24 8.33 21.46
N LYS A 24 -2.20 8.71 20.17
CA LYS A 24 -3.41 8.94 19.38
C LYS A 24 -4.14 7.64 19.05
N LEU A 25 -3.42 6.65 18.52
CA LEU A 25 -4.00 5.38 18.10
C LEU A 25 -4.55 4.54 19.26
N SER A 26 -3.98 4.61 20.47
CA SER A 26 -4.53 3.90 21.63
C SER A 26 -5.96 4.35 21.99
N ARG A 27 -6.25 5.62 21.82
CA ARG A 27 -7.59 6.18 22.02
C ARG A 27 -8.52 5.87 20.85
N VAL A 28 -8.02 6.10 19.63
CA VAL A 28 -8.83 5.96 18.40
C VAL A 28 -9.18 4.50 18.10
N ALA A 29 -8.31 3.56 18.46
CA ALA A 29 -8.57 2.13 18.34
C ALA A 29 -9.84 1.69 19.08
N ILE A 30 -10.05 2.20 20.28
CA ILE A 30 -11.24 1.91 21.10
C ILE A 30 -12.47 2.66 20.54
N LYS A 31 -12.31 3.95 20.22
CA LYS A 31 -13.39 4.81 19.72
C LYS A 31 -13.97 4.33 18.38
N SER A 32 -13.12 3.79 17.50
CA SER A 32 -13.50 3.32 16.17
C SER A 32 -13.72 1.80 16.07
N ARG A 33 -13.71 1.09 17.21
CA ARG A 33 -14.02 -0.35 17.24
C ARG A 33 -15.42 -0.60 16.71
N GLY A 34 -15.57 -1.60 15.82
CA GLY A 34 -16.84 -1.91 15.16
C GLY A 34 -17.15 -1.06 13.93
N LYS A 35 -16.21 -0.18 13.55
CA LYS A 35 -16.24 0.53 12.26
C LYS A 35 -15.06 0.11 11.42
N ILE A 36 -15.19 0.27 10.10
CA ILE A 36 -14.06 0.23 9.17
C ILE A 36 -13.90 1.63 8.57
N PRO A 37 -12.98 2.46 9.12
CA PRO A 37 -12.75 3.81 8.64
C PRO A 37 -12.28 3.86 7.19
N TYR A 38 -12.75 4.87 6.44
CA TYR A 38 -12.17 5.26 5.17
C TYR A 38 -11.59 6.67 5.27
N THR A 39 -12.40 7.61 5.73
CA THR A 39 -12.06 9.02 5.93
C THR A 39 -12.68 9.52 7.24
N THR A 40 -12.53 10.81 7.54
CA THR A 40 -13.22 11.46 8.65
C THR A 40 -14.28 12.44 8.15
N ARG A 41 -15.33 12.61 8.93
CA ARG A 41 -16.29 13.69 8.81
C ARG A 41 -16.33 14.45 10.13
N GLU A 42 -16.05 15.75 10.09
CA GLU A 42 -15.97 16.58 11.32
C GLU A 42 -15.02 15.97 12.38
N GLY A 43 -13.87 15.47 11.91
CA GLY A 43 -12.86 14.84 12.76
C GLY A 43 -13.18 13.42 13.25
N VAL A 44 -14.35 12.85 12.92
CA VAL A 44 -14.74 11.51 13.36
C VAL A 44 -14.65 10.51 12.21
N HIS A 45 -14.06 9.34 12.47
CA HIS A 45 -13.99 8.25 11.49
C HIS A 45 -15.36 7.83 10.98
N THR A 46 -15.50 7.79 9.65
CA THR A 46 -16.65 7.20 8.96
C THR A 46 -16.62 5.67 9.07
N ASP A 47 -17.70 5.01 8.65
CA ASP A 47 -17.76 3.54 8.59
C ASP A 47 -18.05 3.13 7.15
N LYS A 48 -17.02 2.78 6.41
CA LYS A 48 -17.13 2.43 5.00
C LYS A 48 -17.79 1.09 4.76
N ALA A 49 -17.57 0.13 5.63
CA ALA A 49 -18.14 -1.21 5.51
C ALA A 49 -19.69 -1.22 5.54
N LYS A 50 -20.32 -0.22 6.16
CA LYS A 50 -21.79 -0.07 6.13
C LYS A 50 -22.36 0.27 4.76
N SER A 51 -21.59 0.99 3.95
CA SER A 51 -22.02 1.40 2.61
C SER A 51 -21.47 0.48 1.52
N ASP A 52 -20.33 -0.17 1.78
CA ASP A 52 -19.62 -0.98 0.82
C ASP A 52 -18.64 -1.91 1.56
N ILE A 53 -19.07 -3.14 1.80
CA ILE A 53 -18.29 -4.12 2.55
C ILE A 53 -17.08 -4.64 1.74
N ALA A 54 -17.17 -4.59 0.41
CA ALA A 54 -16.12 -5.02 -0.51
C ALA A 54 -15.16 -3.89 -0.90
N TRP A 55 -15.30 -2.69 -0.29
CA TRP A 55 -14.43 -1.55 -0.60
C TRP A 55 -12.96 -1.87 -0.33
N TRP A 56 -12.12 -1.64 -1.31
CA TRP A 56 -10.71 -2.05 -1.35
C TRP A 56 -9.85 -1.58 -0.16
N THR A 57 -10.18 -0.45 0.47
CA THR A 57 -9.41 0.06 1.61
C THR A 57 -9.79 -0.57 2.95
N ASN A 58 -10.79 -1.43 3.00
CA ASN A 58 -11.35 -1.91 4.25
C ASN A 58 -10.38 -2.77 5.09
N GLY A 59 -9.27 -3.24 4.50
CA GLY A 59 -8.23 -3.97 5.25
C GLY A 59 -7.25 -3.09 6.03
N PHE A 60 -7.06 -1.83 5.63
CA PHE A 60 -6.00 -1.00 6.19
C PHE A 60 -6.20 -0.66 7.67
N TRP A 61 -7.44 -0.45 8.13
CA TRP A 61 -7.69 -0.22 9.55
C TRP A 61 -7.30 -1.43 10.41
N GLY A 62 -7.72 -2.63 10.04
CA GLY A 62 -7.33 -3.85 10.74
C GLY A 62 -5.83 -4.10 10.67
N GLY A 63 -5.21 -3.82 9.51
CA GLY A 63 -3.76 -3.89 9.33
C GLY A 63 -3.01 -2.93 10.24
N LEU A 64 -3.47 -1.67 10.34
CA LEU A 64 -2.92 -0.68 11.27
C LEU A 64 -2.98 -1.16 12.73
N MET A 65 -4.10 -1.76 13.12
CA MET A 65 -4.26 -2.31 14.47
C MET A 65 -3.31 -3.49 14.72
N TRP A 66 -3.06 -4.35 13.73
CA TRP A 66 -2.08 -5.42 13.86
C TRP A 66 -0.64 -4.91 13.94
N LEU A 67 -0.27 -3.87 13.20
CA LEU A 67 1.03 -3.19 13.35
C LEU A 67 1.20 -2.64 14.76
N MET A 68 0.17 -1.99 15.31
CA MET A 68 0.21 -1.43 16.67
C MET A 68 0.24 -2.54 17.74
N TYR A 69 -0.45 -3.66 17.52
CA TYR A 69 -0.37 -4.82 18.41
C TYR A 69 1.04 -5.43 18.44
N GLU A 70 1.63 -5.63 17.27
CA GLU A 70 3.02 -6.14 17.19
C GLU A 70 4.01 -5.25 17.91
N ALA A 71 3.89 -3.94 17.72
CA ALA A 71 4.81 -2.97 18.30
C ALA A 71 4.66 -2.77 19.82
N THR A 72 3.47 -2.97 20.38
CA THR A 72 3.16 -2.62 21.78
C THR A 72 2.75 -3.78 22.67
N GLY A 73 2.29 -4.89 22.10
CA GLY A 73 1.67 -5.99 22.84
C GLY A 73 0.32 -5.65 23.48
N ASN A 74 -0.23 -4.44 23.23
CA ASN A 74 -1.49 -4.02 23.84
C ASN A 74 -2.68 -4.79 23.21
N PRO A 75 -3.44 -5.59 24.00
CA PRO A 75 -4.51 -6.42 23.49
C PRO A 75 -5.69 -5.65 22.89
N GLU A 76 -5.87 -4.37 23.23
CA GLU A 76 -6.95 -3.55 22.69
C GLU A 76 -6.83 -3.39 21.16
N TYR A 77 -5.62 -3.33 20.64
CA TYR A 77 -5.38 -3.31 19.19
C TYR A 77 -5.78 -4.63 18.53
N ALA A 78 -5.42 -5.78 19.13
CA ALA A 78 -5.81 -7.08 18.62
C ALA A 78 -7.33 -7.29 18.63
N VAL A 79 -8.02 -6.83 19.67
CA VAL A 79 -9.50 -6.87 19.76
C VAL A 79 -10.13 -6.06 18.63
N THR A 80 -9.62 -4.86 18.37
CA THR A 80 -10.14 -4.00 17.28
C THR A 80 -9.83 -4.60 15.91
N ALA A 81 -8.62 -5.12 15.69
CA ALA A 81 -8.23 -5.80 14.46
C ALA A 81 -9.11 -7.04 14.18
N LYS A 82 -9.37 -7.87 15.19
CA LYS A 82 -10.26 -9.03 15.08
C LYS A 82 -11.71 -8.64 14.78
N THR A 83 -12.19 -7.54 15.35
CA THR A 83 -13.51 -7.01 15.02
C THR A 83 -13.58 -6.60 13.54
N THR A 84 -12.53 -5.95 13.02
CA THR A 84 -12.43 -5.61 11.59
C THR A 84 -12.43 -6.87 10.72
N GLU A 85 -11.65 -7.89 11.09
CA GLU A 85 -11.59 -9.18 10.38
C GLU A 85 -12.98 -9.83 10.29
N SER A 86 -13.72 -9.88 11.42
CA SER A 86 -15.07 -10.45 11.47
C SER A 86 -16.10 -9.67 10.62
N ILE A 87 -15.91 -8.37 10.44
CA ILE A 87 -16.73 -7.60 9.51
C ILE A 87 -16.38 -7.95 8.07
N LEU A 88 -15.08 -7.96 7.73
CA LEU A 88 -14.61 -8.18 6.37
C LEU A 88 -14.93 -9.57 5.82
N GLU A 89 -14.84 -10.62 6.65
CA GLU A 89 -15.12 -11.99 6.19
C GLU A 89 -16.54 -12.15 5.64
N ARG A 90 -17.49 -11.32 6.09
CA ARG A 90 -18.85 -11.30 5.58
C ARG A 90 -18.92 -10.94 4.09
N SER A 91 -17.94 -10.21 3.55
CA SER A 91 -17.91 -9.88 2.12
C SER A 91 -17.84 -11.10 1.21
N PHE A 92 -17.31 -12.24 1.69
CA PHE A 92 -17.31 -13.49 0.93
C PHE A 92 -18.73 -14.05 0.70
N GLU A 93 -19.69 -13.71 1.56
CA GLU A 93 -21.08 -14.18 1.48
C GLU A 93 -22.02 -13.08 1.00
N GLU A 94 -21.79 -11.82 1.42
CA GLU A 94 -22.72 -10.71 1.19
C GLU A 94 -22.46 -9.98 -0.14
N ASP A 95 -21.19 -9.92 -0.60
CA ASP A 95 -20.82 -9.16 -1.80
C ASP A 95 -19.56 -9.74 -2.49
N ILE A 96 -19.66 -10.98 -2.92
CA ILE A 96 -18.55 -11.63 -3.63
C ILE A 96 -18.23 -10.95 -4.97
N ASP A 97 -19.24 -10.40 -5.64
CA ASP A 97 -19.09 -9.70 -6.92
C ASP A 97 -18.39 -8.34 -6.78
N GLY A 98 -18.46 -7.72 -5.61
CA GLY A 98 -17.72 -6.51 -5.25
C GLY A 98 -16.23 -6.77 -5.00
N LEU A 99 -15.85 -7.99 -4.66
CA LEU A 99 -14.45 -8.34 -4.44
C LEU A 99 -13.69 -8.46 -5.77
N HIS A 100 -12.51 -7.87 -5.83
CA HIS A 100 -11.67 -7.86 -7.04
C HIS A 100 -10.18 -8.00 -6.71
N HIS A 101 -9.25 -7.51 -7.53
CA HIS A 101 -7.82 -7.75 -7.33
C HIS A 101 -7.27 -7.18 -6.00
N ASP A 102 -7.99 -6.28 -5.34
CA ASP A 102 -7.57 -5.66 -4.07
C ASP A 102 -7.86 -6.50 -2.83
N VAL A 103 -8.28 -7.76 -2.98
CA VAL A 103 -8.43 -8.68 -1.84
C VAL A 103 -7.12 -8.88 -1.06
N GLY A 104 -5.95 -8.61 -1.67
CA GLY A 104 -4.67 -8.56 -0.98
C GLY A 104 -4.64 -7.45 0.08
N PHE A 105 -5.03 -6.22 -0.27
CA PHE A 105 -5.17 -5.11 0.67
C PHE A 105 -6.18 -5.41 1.79
N MET A 106 -7.25 -6.12 1.46
CA MET A 106 -8.31 -6.40 2.42
C MET A 106 -7.92 -7.51 3.41
N PHE A 107 -7.47 -8.66 2.93
CA PHE A 107 -7.32 -9.86 3.75
C PHE A 107 -5.88 -10.14 4.18
N HIS A 108 -4.87 -9.80 3.36
CA HIS A 108 -3.49 -10.07 3.77
C HIS A 108 -3.06 -9.19 4.94
N LEU A 109 -3.53 -7.95 4.98
CA LEU A 109 -3.29 -7.01 6.08
C LEU A 109 -4.10 -7.34 7.35
N THR A 110 -5.26 -8.01 7.23
CA THR A 110 -6.12 -8.37 8.35
C THR A 110 -5.92 -9.83 8.75
N SER A 111 -6.57 -10.76 8.07
CA SER A 111 -6.50 -12.20 8.35
C SER A 111 -5.09 -12.76 8.21
N GLY A 112 -4.30 -12.28 7.20
CA GLY A 112 -2.91 -12.68 7.02
C GLY A 112 -2.02 -12.24 8.17
N ALA A 113 -2.12 -10.99 8.61
CA ALA A 113 -1.39 -10.47 9.77
C ALA A 113 -1.83 -11.16 11.06
N SER A 114 -3.14 -11.33 11.26
CA SER A 114 -3.72 -12.06 12.38
C SER A 114 -3.11 -13.44 12.54
N TYR A 115 -3.15 -14.24 11.47
CA TYR A 115 -2.59 -15.61 11.50
C TYR A 115 -1.09 -15.61 11.81
N ARG A 116 -0.31 -14.76 11.17
CA ARG A 116 1.15 -14.69 11.37
C ARG A 116 1.55 -14.27 12.78
N LEU A 117 0.74 -13.43 13.45
CA LEU A 117 1.01 -12.95 14.81
C LEU A 117 0.42 -13.84 15.90
N THR A 118 -0.68 -14.55 15.63
CA THR A 118 -1.44 -15.28 16.68
C THR A 118 -1.56 -16.78 16.45
N GLY A 119 -1.31 -17.27 15.25
CA GLY A 119 -1.52 -18.66 14.85
C GLY A 119 -3.00 -19.03 14.62
N ASP A 120 -3.90 -18.04 14.55
CA ASP A 120 -5.34 -18.26 14.41
C ASP A 120 -5.70 -18.97 13.09
N LYS A 121 -6.19 -20.20 13.20
CA LYS A 121 -6.53 -21.02 12.03
C LYS A 121 -7.73 -20.51 11.24
N HIS A 122 -8.64 -19.77 11.86
CA HIS A 122 -9.77 -19.15 11.17
C HIS A 122 -9.26 -18.02 10.26
N SER A 123 -8.39 -17.17 10.78
CA SER A 123 -7.72 -16.13 10.00
C SER A 123 -6.89 -16.71 8.85
N ARG A 124 -6.17 -17.83 9.10
CA ARG A 124 -5.45 -18.55 8.04
C ARG A 124 -6.37 -18.96 6.90
N LYS A 125 -7.54 -19.53 7.24
CA LYS A 125 -8.55 -19.94 6.25
C LYS A 125 -9.00 -18.74 5.41
N ASN A 126 -9.35 -17.63 6.04
CA ASN A 126 -9.84 -16.44 5.34
C ASN A 126 -8.78 -15.86 4.40
N ASN A 127 -7.51 -15.80 4.84
CA ASN A 127 -6.41 -15.33 3.99
C ASN A 127 -6.16 -16.27 2.79
N LEU A 128 -6.29 -17.59 2.97
CA LEU A 128 -6.21 -18.55 1.87
C LEU A 128 -7.39 -18.43 0.90
N LEU A 129 -8.61 -18.18 1.38
CA LEU A 129 -9.77 -17.92 0.50
C LEU A 129 -9.52 -16.68 -0.36
N ALA A 130 -9.00 -15.59 0.22
CA ALA A 130 -8.62 -14.39 -0.53
C ALA A 130 -7.52 -14.68 -1.57
N ALA A 131 -6.52 -15.51 -1.22
CA ALA A 131 -5.47 -15.91 -2.16
C ALA A 131 -6.03 -16.74 -3.34
N MET A 132 -6.95 -17.67 -3.08
CA MET A 132 -7.64 -18.44 -4.11
C MET A 132 -8.47 -17.52 -5.02
N MET A 133 -9.16 -16.52 -4.43
CA MET A 133 -9.92 -15.53 -5.19
C MET A 133 -9.01 -14.68 -6.07
N LEU A 134 -7.89 -14.16 -5.54
CA LEU A 134 -6.93 -13.40 -6.34
C LEU A 134 -6.34 -14.26 -7.47
N ALA A 135 -5.98 -15.50 -7.18
CA ALA A 135 -5.45 -16.44 -8.16
C ALA A 135 -6.48 -16.75 -9.26
N SER A 136 -7.78 -16.87 -8.93
CA SER A 136 -8.84 -17.15 -9.91
C SER A 136 -9.03 -16.02 -10.94
N ARG A 137 -8.53 -14.81 -10.64
CA ARG A 137 -8.57 -13.66 -11.54
C ARG A 137 -7.46 -13.68 -12.60
N TYR A 138 -6.54 -14.64 -12.51
CA TYR A 138 -5.47 -14.77 -13.50
C TYR A 138 -6.00 -15.27 -14.83
N ASN A 139 -5.83 -14.46 -15.87
CA ASN A 139 -6.16 -14.83 -17.23
C ASN A 139 -5.01 -15.65 -17.83
N ILE A 140 -5.23 -16.94 -18.03
CA ILE A 140 -4.20 -17.88 -18.53
C ILE A 140 -3.74 -17.53 -19.95
N LYS A 141 -4.61 -16.96 -20.79
CA LYS A 141 -4.26 -16.60 -22.17
C LYS A 141 -3.58 -15.26 -22.29
N GLY A 142 -4.05 -14.27 -21.52
CA GLY A 142 -3.48 -12.92 -21.49
C GLY A 142 -2.27 -12.79 -20.58
N GLU A 143 -2.08 -13.75 -19.66
CA GLU A 143 -0.97 -13.81 -18.67
C GLU A 143 -0.96 -12.63 -17.71
N PHE A 144 -2.13 -12.25 -17.17
CA PHE A 144 -2.28 -11.17 -16.18
C PHE A 144 -3.43 -11.43 -15.21
N ILE A 145 -3.41 -10.73 -14.06
CA ILE A 145 -4.53 -10.68 -13.12
C ILE A 145 -5.45 -9.54 -13.55
N ARG A 146 -6.73 -9.86 -13.86
CA ARG A 146 -7.77 -8.85 -14.13
C ARG A 146 -8.00 -7.96 -12.91
N ALA A 147 -8.02 -6.63 -13.09
CA ALA A 147 -8.20 -5.68 -12.01
C ALA A 147 -9.64 -5.68 -11.45
N TRP A 148 -10.59 -5.15 -12.19
CA TRP A 148 -11.97 -4.89 -11.74
C TRP A 148 -13.02 -5.78 -12.39
N ASN A 149 -14.25 -5.76 -11.82
CA ASN A 149 -15.41 -6.47 -12.34
C ASN A 149 -16.31 -5.55 -13.19
N ILE A 150 -15.75 -4.48 -13.75
CA ILE A 150 -16.48 -3.54 -14.61
C ILE A 150 -16.65 -4.16 -15.99
N GLU A 151 -17.80 -3.88 -16.60
CA GLU A 151 -18.09 -4.30 -17.99
C GLU A 151 -17.03 -3.77 -18.96
N ASN A 152 -16.61 -4.58 -19.92
CA ASN A 152 -15.57 -4.27 -20.92
C ASN A 152 -14.18 -3.96 -20.31
N SER A 153 -13.89 -4.50 -19.12
CA SER A 153 -12.58 -4.40 -18.47
C SER A 153 -11.84 -5.73 -18.31
N GLU A 154 -12.17 -6.73 -19.13
CA GLU A 154 -11.63 -8.09 -19.02
C GLU A 154 -10.10 -8.14 -19.20
N GLY A 155 -9.55 -7.20 -19.97
CA GLY A 155 -8.12 -7.06 -20.24
C GLY A 155 -7.43 -5.98 -19.38
N TRP A 156 -8.09 -5.39 -18.38
CA TRP A 156 -7.49 -4.29 -17.62
C TRP A 156 -6.65 -4.78 -16.46
N THR A 157 -5.43 -4.24 -16.39
CA THR A 157 -4.51 -4.39 -15.27
C THR A 157 -4.20 -3.02 -14.66
N ILE A 158 -3.90 -3.01 -13.36
CA ILE A 158 -3.61 -1.79 -12.62
C ILE A 158 -2.35 -2.02 -11.81
N ILE A 159 -1.49 -1.02 -11.72
CA ILE A 159 -0.21 -1.12 -11.00
C ILE A 159 -0.39 -1.46 -9.51
N ASP A 160 -1.51 -1.12 -8.90
CA ASP A 160 -1.89 -1.39 -7.52
C ASP A 160 -1.84 -2.91 -7.18
N SER A 161 -1.99 -3.77 -8.21
CA SER A 161 -1.83 -5.22 -8.09
C SER A 161 -0.49 -5.63 -7.47
N MET A 162 0.54 -4.81 -7.63
CA MET A 162 1.88 -5.10 -7.09
C MET A 162 1.94 -5.15 -5.56
N LEU A 163 0.98 -4.51 -4.85
CA LEU A 163 0.82 -4.65 -3.40
C LEU A 163 -0.28 -5.66 -3.01
N ASN A 164 -0.95 -6.26 -3.97
CA ASN A 164 -1.91 -7.34 -3.73
C ASN A 164 -1.28 -8.73 -3.90
N ILE A 165 -0.30 -8.88 -4.79
CA ILE A 165 0.38 -10.17 -5.05
C ILE A 165 1.26 -10.70 -3.90
N PRO A 166 1.71 -9.93 -2.87
CA PRO A 166 2.32 -10.50 -1.67
C PRO A 166 1.46 -11.59 -1.00
N LEU A 167 0.14 -11.45 -1.04
CA LEU A 167 -0.79 -12.49 -0.63
C LEU A 167 -0.53 -13.84 -1.32
N LEU A 168 -0.19 -13.83 -2.61
CA LEU A 168 0.09 -15.05 -3.39
C LEU A 168 1.46 -15.65 -3.05
N TYR A 169 2.48 -14.84 -2.79
CA TYR A 169 3.77 -15.33 -2.30
C TYR A 169 3.59 -16.02 -0.96
N TRP A 170 2.90 -15.38 -0.01
CA TRP A 170 2.58 -15.98 1.28
C TRP A 170 1.78 -17.28 1.13
N ALA A 171 0.74 -17.31 0.29
CA ALA A 171 -0.08 -18.50 0.10
C ALA A 171 0.74 -19.67 -0.42
N SER A 172 1.67 -19.42 -1.34
CA SER A 172 2.56 -20.45 -1.89
C SER A 172 3.46 -21.06 -0.82
N GLU A 173 4.04 -20.23 0.04
CA GLU A 173 4.88 -20.69 1.15
C GLU A 173 4.07 -21.46 2.19
N GLU A 174 2.86 -20.99 2.50
CA GLU A 174 1.99 -21.56 3.51
C GLU A 174 1.47 -22.96 3.14
N VAL A 175 1.06 -23.16 1.88
CA VAL A 175 0.51 -24.45 1.42
C VAL A 175 1.56 -25.35 0.76
N LYS A 176 2.81 -24.88 0.62
CA LYS A 176 3.92 -25.60 -0.06
C LYS A 176 3.58 -25.97 -1.50
N ASP A 177 2.98 -25.04 -2.24
CA ASP A 177 2.57 -25.21 -3.63
C ASP A 177 2.87 -23.94 -4.43
N ASP A 178 3.78 -24.04 -5.39
CA ASP A 178 4.29 -22.88 -6.14
C ASP A 178 3.27 -22.27 -7.13
N ARG A 179 2.09 -22.88 -7.32
CA ARG A 179 1.07 -22.35 -8.25
C ARG A 179 0.68 -20.89 -7.98
N PHE A 180 0.61 -20.46 -6.70
CA PHE A 180 0.31 -19.08 -6.34
C PHE A 180 1.48 -18.16 -6.68
N LYS A 181 2.70 -18.59 -6.36
CA LYS A 181 3.94 -17.87 -6.68
C LYS A 181 4.09 -17.66 -8.19
N TYR A 182 3.78 -18.67 -9.03
CA TYR A 182 3.86 -18.52 -10.48
C TYR A 182 2.91 -17.43 -11.00
N ILE A 183 1.70 -17.31 -10.44
CA ILE A 183 0.76 -16.25 -10.80
C ILE A 183 1.31 -14.88 -10.36
N ALA A 184 1.87 -14.78 -9.14
CA ALA A 184 2.48 -13.55 -8.65
C ALA A 184 3.66 -13.09 -9.52
N LEU A 185 4.54 -14.04 -9.92
CA LEU A 185 5.67 -13.77 -10.82
C LEU A 185 5.20 -13.30 -12.20
N ALA A 186 4.20 -13.99 -12.79
CA ALA A 186 3.65 -13.59 -14.09
C ALA A 186 3.07 -12.16 -14.02
N GLN A 187 2.35 -11.83 -12.94
CA GLN A 187 1.82 -10.47 -12.73
C GLN A 187 2.92 -9.43 -12.56
N ALA A 188 3.97 -9.73 -11.77
CA ALA A 188 5.09 -8.83 -11.56
C ALA A 188 5.92 -8.61 -12.85
N ASP A 189 6.17 -9.66 -13.62
CA ASP A 189 6.87 -9.58 -14.91
C ASP A 189 6.05 -8.78 -15.94
N MET A 190 4.73 -9.00 -16.00
CA MET A 190 3.84 -8.20 -16.83
C MET A 190 3.85 -6.73 -16.40
N ALA A 191 3.75 -6.43 -15.10
CA ALA A 191 3.78 -5.07 -14.60
C ALA A 191 5.10 -4.36 -14.90
N MET A 192 6.22 -5.06 -14.77
CA MET A 192 7.56 -4.55 -15.13
C MET A 192 7.67 -4.22 -16.62
N ARG A 193 7.10 -5.06 -17.51
CA ARG A 193 7.16 -4.89 -18.95
C ARG A 193 6.22 -3.79 -19.46
N ASP A 194 4.96 -3.73 -18.95
CA ASP A 194 3.88 -2.97 -19.58
C ASP A 194 3.49 -1.71 -18.78
N HIS A 195 3.64 -1.70 -17.45
CA HIS A 195 3.35 -0.53 -16.63
C HIS A 195 4.56 0.41 -16.50
N VAL A 196 5.79 -0.10 -16.48
CA VAL A 196 7.00 0.73 -16.31
C VAL A 196 7.45 1.27 -17.65
N ARG A 197 7.37 2.59 -17.82
CA ARG A 197 7.85 3.26 -19.02
C ARG A 197 9.40 3.36 -19.04
N GLU A 198 9.95 3.59 -20.19
CA GLU A 198 11.40 3.70 -20.39
C GLU A 198 12.04 4.77 -19.49
N ASN A 199 11.35 5.89 -19.29
CA ASN A 199 11.79 7.02 -18.45
C ASN A 199 11.56 6.81 -16.93
N GLY A 200 11.07 5.64 -16.50
CA GLY A 200 10.80 5.31 -15.10
C GLY A 200 9.42 5.75 -14.58
N THR A 201 8.61 6.42 -15.38
CA THR A 201 7.21 6.72 -15.01
C THR A 201 6.32 5.49 -15.15
N ILE A 202 5.18 5.48 -14.45
CA ILE A 202 4.25 4.35 -14.41
C ILE A 202 2.97 4.64 -15.20
N ASN A 203 2.54 3.69 -16.02
CA ASN A 203 1.16 3.62 -16.52
C ASN A 203 0.26 3.14 -15.39
N HIS A 204 -0.78 3.92 -15.03
CA HIS A 204 -1.71 3.50 -14.00
C HIS A 204 -2.50 2.26 -14.45
N ILE A 205 -3.18 2.35 -15.58
CA ILE A 205 -3.99 1.28 -16.16
C ILE A 205 -3.40 0.89 -17.52
N VAL A 206 -3.22 -0.42 -17.73
CA VAL A 206 -2.86 -0.99 -19.03
C VAL A 206 -3.99 -1.93 -19.49
N MET A 207 -4.38 -1.78 -20.74
CA MET A 207 -5.40 -2.62 -21.37
C MET A 207 -4.70 -3.66 -22.25
N HIS A 208 -4.95 -4.93 -21.97
CA HIS A 208 -4.39 -6.08 -22.71
C HIS A 208 -5.47 -6.77 -23.54
N ASP A 209 -5.05 -7.50 -24.56
CA ASP A 209 -5.90 -8.48 -25.24
C ASP A 209 -6.08 -9.69 -24.30
N PRO A 210 -7.31 -10.01 -23.84
CA PRO A 210 -7.52 -11.12 -22.93
C PRO A 210 -7.36 -12.50 -23.59
N THR A 211 -7.15 -12.55 -24.90
CA THR A 211 -7.05 -13.80 -25.69
C THR A 211 -5.63 -14.09 -26.17
N GLN A 212 -4.68 -13.13 -26.01
CA GLN A 212 -3.31 -13.26 -26.48
C GLN A 212 -2.31 -12.72 -25.43
N PRO A 213 -1.22 -13.45 -25.15
CA PRO A 213 -0.20 -13.01 -24.21
C PRO A 213 0.57 -11.81 -24.75
N ASN A 214 1.09 -11.00 -23.85
CA ASN A 214 1.99 -9.87 -24.15
C ASN A 214 1.44 -8.85 -25.18
N THR A 215 0.12 -8.73 -25.30
CA THR A 215 -0.52 -7.84 -26.29
C THR A 215 -1.20 -6.68 -25.58
N VAL A 216 -0.55 -5.51 -25.59
CA VAL A 216 -1.09 -4.25 -25.05
C VAL A 216 -1.95 -3.58 -26.12
N LEU A 217 -3.19 -3.26 -25.76
CA LEU A 217 -4.15 -2.52 -26.61
C LEU A 217 -4.11 -1.01 -26.38
N GLY A 218 -3.62 -0.58 -25.20
CA GLY A 218 -3.52 0.83 -24.84
C GLY A 218 -3.37 1.04 -23.35
N THR A 219 -3.40 2.32 -22.94
CA THR A 219 -3.30 2.74 -21.54
C THR A 219 -4.41 3.74 -21.18
N ARG A 220 -4.64 3.94 -19.87
CA ARG A 220 -5.55 4.96 -19.37
C ARG A 220 -4.93 5.68 -18.18
N GLY A 221 -5.22 7.00 -18.05
CA GLY A 221 -4.74 7.81 -16.93
C GLY A 221 -5.35 7.42 -15.58
N GLY A 222 -6.58 6.89 -15.58
CA GLY A 222 -7.25 6.48 -14.34
C GLY A 222 -7.42 7.62 -13.35
N GLN A 223 -6.82 7.48 -12.16
CA GLN A 223 -6.90 8.47 -11.07
C GLN A 223 -5.92 9.66 -11.24
N GLY A 224 -5.02 9.61 -12.20
CA GLY A 224 -4.06 10.69 -12.51
C GLY A 224 -4.68 11.90 -13.21
N TYR A 225 -3.83 12.85 -13.54
CA TYR A 225 -4.20 14.11 -14.21
C TYR A 225 -4.72 13.89 -15.64
N ALA A 226 -4.03 13.07 -16.41
CA ALA A 226 -4.37 12.82 -17.81
C ALA A 226 -3.83 11.46 -18.26
N GLU A 227 -4.25 11.01 -19.43
CA GLU A 227 -3.63 9.88 -20.09
C GLU A 227 -2.15 10.17 -20.38
N GLY A 228 -1.29 9.18 -20.09
CA GLY A 228 0.16 9.33 -20.25
C GLY A 228 0.85 10.15 -19.17
N SER A 229 0.12 10.75 -18.23
CA SER A 229 0.70 11.46 -17.08
C SER A 229 1.31 10.50 -16.05
N CYS A 230 1.90 11.02 -15.00
CA CYS A 230 2.55 10.25 -13.96
C CYS A 230 1.85 10.47 -12.62
N TRP A 231 0.80 9.68 -12.38
CA TRP A 231 0.09 9.68 -11.11
C TRP A 231 1.00 9.19 -9.97
N SER A 232 1.23 10.03 -8.97
CA SER A 232 2.25 9.80 -7.94
C SER A 232 1.96 8.58 -7.08
N ARG A 233 0.70 8.29 -6.76
CA ARG A 233 0.35 7.10 -6.00
C ARG A 233 0.52 5.82 -6.81
N GLY A 234 0.24 5.83 -8.11
CA GLY A 234 0.59 4.73 -9.00
C GLY A 234 2.09 4.47 -9.05
N GLN A 235 2.89 5.56 -9.07
CA GLN A 235 4.34 5.47 -8.93
C GLN A 235 4.74 4.83 -7.61
N SER A 236 4.10 5.22 -6.49
CA SER A 236 4.37 4.67 -5.16
C SER A 236 4.02 3.19 -5.02
N TRP A 237 2.92 2.75 -5.65
CA TRP A 237 2.57 1.33 -5.71
C TRP A 237 3.66 0.51 -6.39
N ALA A 238 4.24 1.04 -7.48
CA ALA A 238 5.37 0.41 -8.15
C ALA A 238 6.63 0.40 -7.28
N VAL A 239 6.97 1.52 -6.62
CA VAL A 239 8.12 1.61 -5.71
C VAL A 239 8.05 0.50 -4.66
N TYR A 240 6.94 0.41 -3.93
CA TYR A 240 6.83 -0.56 -2.86
C TYR A 240 6.57 -1.98 -3.36
N GLY A 241 5.74 -2.16 -4.39
CA GLY A 241 5.41 -3.48 -4.92
C GLY A 241 6.59 -4.22 -5.55
N PHE A 242 7.46 -3.53 -6.30
CA PHE A 242 8.63 -4.19 -6.88
C PHE A 242 9.68 -4.56 -5.83
N ILE A 243 9.92 -3.74 -4.80
CA ILE A 243 10.83 -4.15 -3.73
C ILE A 243 10.27 -5.31 -2.90
N LEU A 244 8.95 -5.38 -2.67
CA LEU A 244 8.32 -6.54 -2.04
C LEU A 244 8.48 -7.79 -2.89
N SER A 245 8.29 -7.71 -4.20
CA SER A 245 8.55 -8.85 -5.11
C SER A 245 10.01 -9.30 -5.05
N TYR A 246 10.98 -8.39 -4.93
CA TYR A 246 12.37 -8.74 -4.69
C TYR A 246 12.57 -9.46 -3.36
N ILE A 247 11.98 -8.96 -2.27
CA ILE A 247 12.09 -9.56 -0.92
C ILE A 247 11.57 -11.01 -0.93
N HIS A 248 10.44 -11.27 -1.60
CA HIS A 248 9.84 -12.60 -1.65
C HIS A 248 10.53 -13.57 -2.63
N THR A 249 11.27 -13.07 -3.61
CA THR A 249 11.79 -13.92 -4.71
C THR A 249 13.31 -13.95 -4.79
N GLY A 250 13.99 -12.90 -4.35
CA GLY A 250 15.41 -12.67 -4.57
C GLY A 250 15.77 -12.27 -6.01
N ASP A 251 14.79 -12.04 -6.90
CA ASP A 251 15.03 -11.67 -8.29
C ASP A 251 15.46 -10.20 -8.40
N LYS A 252 16.73 -10.00 -8.76
CA LYS A 252 17.34 -8.67 -8.85
C LYS A 252 16.68 -7.75 -9.88
N ARG A 253 15.98 -8.29 -10.88
CA ARG A 253 15.24 -7.46 -11.85
C ARG A 253 14.21 -6.59 -11.15
N TYR A 254 13.54 -7.11 -10.10
CA TYR A 254 12.57 -6.34 -9.32
C TYR A 254 13.23 -5.26 -8.47
N LEU A 255 14.42 -5.53 -7.87
CA LEU A 255 15.17 -4.50 -7.15
C LEU A 255 15.62 -3.37 -8.09
N GLU A 256 16.15 -3.69 -9.27
CA GLU A 256 16.56 -2.71 -10.28
C GLU A 256 15.37 -1.87 -10.76
N THR A 257 14.21 -2.50 -10.96
CA THR A 257 12.97 -1.82 -11.33
C THR A 257 12.49 -0.90 -10.20
N ALA A 258 12.47 -1.39 -8.95
CA ALA A 258 12.13 -0.58 -7.78
C ALA A 258 13.02 0.67 -7.69
N ARG A 259 14.33 0.52 -7.87
CA ARG A 259 15.28 1.65 -7.88
C ARG A 259 14.95 2.65 -8.98
N LYS A 260 14.80 2.18 -10.22
CA LYS A 260 14.49 3.04 -11.38
C LYS A 260 13.24 3.90 -11.17
N VAL A 261 12.17 3.30 -10.66
CA VAL A 261 10.91 4.03 -10.43
C VAL A 261 10.99 4.94 -9.20
N THR A 262 11.84 4.59 -8.21
CA THR A 262 12.07 5.37 -7.00
C THR A 262 12.90 6.61 -7.29
N ASP A 263 13.93 6.51 -8.12
CA ASP A 263 14.80 7.64 -8.49
C ASP A 263 13.97 8.77 -9.13
N LEU A 264 12.98 8.42 -9.95
CA LEU A 264 12.03 9.39 -10.49
C LEU A 264 11.17 10.02 -9.37
N PHE A 265 10.63 9.21 -8.47
CA PHE A 265 9.79 9.71 -7.38
C PHE A 265 10.55 10.70 -6.50
N ILE A 266 11.79 10.39 -6.12
CA ILE A 266 12.66 11.27 -5.33
C ILE A 266 12.88 12.59 -6.07
N LYS A 267 13.32 12.52 -7.33
CA LYS A 267 13.58 13.69 -8.15
C LYS A 267 12.38 14.63 -8.27
N GLU A 268 11.15 14.08 -8.34
CA GLU A 268 9.95 14.90 -8.47
C GLU A 268 9.52 15.50 -7.12
N THR A 269 9.67 14.76 -6.02
CA THR A 269 9.30 15.26 -4.69
C THR A 269 10.31 16.23 -4.09
N GLU A 270 11.60 16.15 -4.44
CA GLU A 270 12.59 17.17 -4.09
C GLU A 270 12.18 18.57 -4.55
N LYS A 271 11.59 18.69 -5.75
CA LYS A 271 11.11 19.96 -6.32
C LYS A 271 10.01 20.62 -5.51
N THR A 272 9.35 19.88 -4.66
CA THR A 272 8.19 20.29 -3.86
C THR A 272 8.43 20.16 -2.35
N ALA A 273 9.68 20.30 -1.91
CA ALA A 273 10.08 20.16 -0.51
C ALA A 273 9.61 18.84 0.14
N TRP A 274 9.71 17.75 -0.58
CA TRP A 274 9.34 16.37 -0.18
C TRP A 274 7.85 16.13 0.00
N LEU A 275 6.99 17.02 -0.51
CA LEU A 275 5.53 16.92 -0.48
C LEU A 275 5.01 16.51 -1.86
N PRO A 276 4.63 15.26 -2.12
CA PRO A 276 4.30 14.81 -3.46
C PRO A 276 3.01 15.43 -3.98
N ARG A 277 3.06 15.86 -5.23
CA ARG A 277 1.86 16.25 -6.00
C ARG A 277 1.03 15.02 -6.33
N VAL A 278 -0.27 15.20 -6.58
CA VAL A 278 -1.15 14.10 -7.04
C VAL A 278 -0.64 13.48 -8.34
N ASP A 279 -0.13 14.31 -9.23
CA ASP A 279 0.45 13.87 -10.50
C ASP A 279 1.66 14.73 -10.83
N PHE A 280 2.77 14.12 -11.18
CA PHE A 280 4.01 14.86 -11.45
C PHE A 280 3.95 15.70 -12.73
N ASN A 281 2.96 15.43 -13.60
CA ASN A 281 2.71 16.21 -14.81
C ASN A 281 1.51 17.17 -14.68
N GLN A 282 0.95 17.33 -13.48
CA GLN A 282 -0.15 18.27 -13.27
C GLN A 282 0.26 19.72 -13.55
N PRO A 283 -0.70 20.63 -13.88
CA PRO A 283 -0.44 22.06 -13.97
C PRO A 283 0.21 22.61 -12.70
N PRO A 284 1.02 23.69 -12.82
CA PRO A 284 1.65 24.32 -11.65
C PRO A 284 0.61 24.91 -10.67
N GLU A 285 -0.56 25.31 -11.16
CA GLU A 285 -1.64 25.86 -10.35
C GLU A 285 -3.02 25.40 -10.86
N PRO A 286 -3.98 25.12 -9.95
CA PRO A 286 -3.78 24.95 -8.51
C PRO A 286 -3.00 23.68 -8.18
N VAL A 287 -2.07 23.77 -7.24
CA VAL A 287 -1.30 22.59 -6.80
C VAL A 287 -2.22 21.64 -6.01
N LYS A 288 -2.21 20.38 -6.39
CA LYS A 288 -2.87 19.29 -5.66
C LYS A 288 -1.80 18.33 -5.12
N TYR A 289 -1.91 17.96 -3.86
CA TYR A 289 -0.99 17.07 -3.16
C TYR A 289 -1.64 15.74 -2.82
N ASP A 290 -0.83 14.70 -2.69
CA ASP A 290 -1.25 13.39 -2.21
C ASP A 290 -0.26 12.85 -1.17
N SER A 291 -0.59 13.03 0.11
CA SER A 291 0.23 12.54 1.22
C SER A 291 0.39 11.02 1.19
N THR A 292 -0.64 10.31 0.72
CA THR A 292 -0.62 8.84 0.69
C THR A 292 0.46 8.31 -0.25
N ALA A 293 0.68 8.99 -1.39
CA ALA A 293 1.75 8.63 -2.30
C ALA A 293 3.15 8.68 -1.63
N GLY A 294 3.38 9.69 -0.80
CA GLY A 294 4.66 9.84 -0.11
C GLY A 294 4.94 8.77 0.92
N VAL A 295 3.96 8.45 1.77
CA VAL A 295 4.17 7.45 2.83
C VAL A 295 4.28 6.03 2.28
N ILE A 296 3.58 5.70 1.18
CA ILE A 296 3.73 4.44 0.47
C ILE A 296 5.14 4.32 -0.12
N ALA A 297 5.60 5.37 -0.82
CA ALA A 297 6.94 5.40 -1.39
C ALA A 297 8.02 5.33 -0.30
N ALA A 298 7.84 6.02 0.84
CA ALA A 298 8.77 5.96 1.97
C ALA A 298 8.91 4.54 2.53
N CYS A 299 7.81 3.77 2.67
CA CYS A 299 7.87 2.36 3.06
C CYS A 299 8.72 1.54 2.09
N GLY A 300 8.52 1.72 0.78
CA GLY A 300 9.32 1.04 -0.23
C GLY A 300 10.79 1.47 -0.24
N MET A 301 11.07 2.76 -0.10
CA MET A 301 12.44 3.29 -0.02
C MET A 301 13.21 2.74 1.19
N ILE A 302 12.56 2.57 2.34
CA ILE A 302 13.16 1.95 3.52
C ILE A 302 13.56 0.50 3.22
N GLU A 303 12.72 -0.28 2.54
CA GLU A 303 13.05 -1.67 2.18
C GLU A 303 14.13 -1.73 1.08
N ILE A 304 14.15 -0.80 0.13
CA ILE A 304 15.24 -0.67 -0.84
C ILE A 304 16.56 -0.39 -0.11
N ALA A 305 16.56 0.56 0.83
CA ALA A 305 17.75 0.89 1.62
C ALA A 305 18.27 -0.29 2.45
N LYS A 306 17.36 -1.10 3.03
CA LYS A 306 17.75 -2.35 3.74
C LYS A 306 18.35 -3.42 2.82
N SER A 307 18.06 -3.34 1.52
CA SER A 307 18.53 -4.32 0.51
C SER A 307 19.82 -3.89 -0.18
N LEU A 308 20.37 -2.74 0.17
CA LEU A 308 21.56 -2.12 -0.41
C LEU A 308 22.58 -1.78 0.67
N GLU A 309 23.78 -1.36 0.24
CA GLU A 309 24.86 -0.94 1.14
C GLU A 309 25.45 0.42 0.69
N GLY A 310 26.18 1.06 1.60
CA GLY A 310 26.94 2.28 1.28
C GLY A 310 26.09 3.47 0.88
N GLU A 311 26.58 4.23 -0.09
CA GLU A 311 25.94 5.49 -0.55
C GLU A 311 24.56 5.27 -1.17
N GLU A 312 24.33 4.11 -1.79
CA GLU A 312 23.01 3.80 -2.37
C GLU A 312 21.95 3.60 -1.28
N ALA A 313 22.26 2.84 -0.24
CA ALA A 313 21.37 2.67 0.92
C ALA A 313 21.07 4.02 1.60
N GLU A 314 22.11 4.85 1.75
CA GLU A 314 22.03 6.20 2.32
C GLU A 314 21.08 7.09 1.50
N TYR A 315 21.17 7.08 0.18
CA TYR A 315 20.35 7.88 -0.72
C TYR A 315 18.85 7.61 -0.51
N TYR A 316 18.43 6.35 -0.58
CA TYR A 316 17.02 5.99 -0.43
C TYR A 316 16.49 6.20 0.99
N LEU A 317 17.30 5.92 2.02
CA LEU A 317 16.89 6.11 3.40
C LEU A 317 16.70 7.59 3.76
N ASN A 318 17.62 8.46 3.33
CA ASN A 318 17.51 9.90 3.55
C ASN A 318 16.31 10.50 2.83
N ALA A 319 16.00 10.05 1.62
CA ALA A 319 14.80 10.47 0.90
C ALA A 319 13.51 10.06 1.64
N ALA A 320 13.43 8.80 2.12
CA ALA A 320 12.30 8.33 2.92
C ALA A 320 12.09 9.17 4.19
N ILE A 321 13.16 9.42 4.93
CA ILE A 321 13.11 10.22 6.18
C ILE A 321 12.72 11.67 5.88
N SER A 322 13.22 12.24 4.78
CA SER A 322 12.88 13.61 4.36
C SER A 322 11.38 13.74 4.04
N ILE A 323 10.82 12.79 3.30
CA ILE A 323 9.38 12.72 3.00
C ILE A 323 8.57 12.62 4.30
N LEU A 324 8.93 11.67 5.18
CA LEU A 324 8.19 11.45 6.43
C LEU A 324 8.23 12.66 7.36
N LYS A 325 9.38 13.32 7.48
CA LYS A 325 9.53 14.55 8.27
C LYS A 325 8.72 15.71 7.70
N ALA A 326 8.73 15.88 6.38
CA ALA A 326 7.93 16.92 5.72
C ALA A 326 6.43 16.68 5.99
N MET A 327 5.96 15.45 5.87
CA MET A 327 4.57 15.11 6.13
C MET A 327 4.18 15.21 7.59
N GLU A 328 5.03 14.76 8.51
CA GLU A 328 4.78 14.88 9.94
C GLU A 328 4.59 16.35 10.33
N LYS A 329 5.46 17.21 9.83
CA LYS A 329 5.45 18.63 10.12
C LYS A 329 4.26 19.37 9.53
N GLU A 330 3.95 19.13 8.26
CA GLU A 330 3.00 19.94 7.49
C GLU A 330 1.57 19.37 7.51
N TRP A 331 1.41 18.05 7.65
CA TRP A 331 0.13 17.39 7.38
C TRP A 331 -0.36 16.42 8.45
N CYS A 332 0.41 16.13 9.51
CA CYS A 332 -0.09 15.31 10.59
C CYS A 332 -0.91 16.14 11.60
N ASP A 333 -2.11 15.67 11.90
CA ASP A 333 -2.97 16.22 12.95
C ASP A 333 -2.83 15.38 14.22
N TRP A 334 -2.22 15.95 15.25
CA TRP A 334 -2.00 15.31 16.54
C TRP A 334 -3.05 15.68 17.60
N THR A 335 -4.05 16.47 17.24
CA THR A 335 -5.11 16.92 18.15
C THR A 335 -6.05 15.78 18.55
N GLU A 336 -6.79 15.96 19.63
CA GLU A 336 -7.77 14.95 20.11
C GLU A 336 -9.13 15.08 19.44
N GLU A 337 -9.39 16.19 18.79
CA GLU A 337 -10.63 16.51 18.06
C GLU A 337 -10.76 15.71 16.78
N ASN A 338 -9.64 15.29 16.19
CA ASN A 338 -9.60 14.51 14.96
C ASN A 338 -9.18 13.07 15.23
N ASP A 339 -9.87 12.10 14.65
CA ASP A 339 -9.53 10.68 14.75
C ASP A 339 -8.40 10.28 13.79
N SER A 340 -8.23 11.01 12.69
CA SER A 340 -7.19 10.76 11.69
C SER A 340 -5.86 11.41 12.04
N ILE A 341 -4.79 10.91 11.43
CA ILE A 341 -3.42 11.41 11.61
C ILE A 341 -2.99 12.19 10.38
N LEU A 342 -2.77 11.52 9.25
CA LEU A 342 -2.23 12.11 8.05
C LEU A 342 -3.33 12.72 7.19
N GLN A 343 -3.25 14.03 6.99
CA GLN A 343 -4.15 14.80 6.13
C GLN A 343 -3.60 14.86 4.69
N MET A 344 -4.28 15.57 3.82
CA MET A 344 -3.85 15.88 2.44
C MET A 344 -3.70 14.67 1.53
N GLY A 345 -4.46 13.59 1.78
CA GLY A 345 -4.61 12.48 0.84
C GLY A 345 -5.50 12.87 -0.35
N CYS A 346 -5.42 12.11 -1.41
CA CYS A 346 -6.18 12.36 -2.63
C CYS A 346 -6.73 11.05 -3.19
N GLU A 347 -8.05 10.95 -3.43
CA GLU A 347 -8.64 9.78 -4.12
C GLU A 347 -8.22 9.74 -5.59
N GLN A 348 -8.44 10.85 -6.28
CA GLN A 348 -8.10 11.03 -7.68
C GLN A 348 -7.92 12.51 -8.01
N TYR A 349 -7.27 12.82 -9.11
CA TYR A 349 -6.97 14.21 -9.48
C TYR A 349 -8.21 15.11 -9.56
N ASN A 350 -9.35 14.58 -10.02
CA ASN A 350 -10.58 15.33 -10.22
C ASN A 350 -11.64 15.16 -9.11
N GLY A 351 -11.30 14.53 -7.97
CA GLY A 351 -12.23 14.34 -6.85
C GLY A 351 -11.56 13.78 -5.61
N GLY A 352 -12.13 14.06 -4.42
CA GLY A 352 -11.60 13.60 -3.14
C GLY A 352 -10.17 14.09 -2.88
N VAL A 353 -9.92 15.39 -3.10
CA VAL A 353 -8.60 16.02 -2.98
C VAL A 353 -8.42 16.62 -1.59
N HIS A 354 -7.24 16.45 -1.01
CA HIS A 354 -6.84 16.97 0.31
C HIS A 354 -7.75 16.50 1.46
N ILE A 355 -8.12 15.24 1.42
CA ILE A 355 -8.89 14.58 2.48
C ILE A 355 -7.99 13.63 3.28
N HIS A 356 -8.44 13.26 4.48
CA HIS A 356 -7.88 12.09 5.17
C HIS A 356 -8.30 10.80 4.46
N ILE A 357 -7.37 9.86 4.32
CA ILE A 357 -7.67 8.50 3.86
C ILE A 357 -6.90 7.50 4.74
N ILE A 358 -7.59 6.48 5.24
CA ILE A 358 -7.09 5.55 6.26
C ILE A 358 -5.74 4.89 5.94
N TYR A 359 -5.46 4.60 4.67
CA TYR A 359 -4.18 4.00 4.32
C TYR A 359 -3.00 4.98 4.41
N GLY A 360 -3.25 6.30 4.45
CA GLY A 360 -2.23 7.28 4.81
C GLY A 360 -1.71 7.06 6.23
N ASP A 361 -2.61 6.88 7.20
CA ASP A 361 -2.26 6.59 8.59
C ASP A 361 -1.56 5.23 8.71
N PHE A 362 -2.02 4.22 7.94
CA PHE A 362 -1.41 2.89 7.92
C PHE A 362 0.04 2.94 7.46
N PHE A 363 0.32 3.49 6.27
CA PHE A 363 1.67 3.51 5.72
C PHE A 363 2.61 4.46 6.49
N PHE A 364 2.10 5.57 7.01
CA PHE A 364 2.89 6.44 7.89
C PHE A 364 3.33 5.69 9.15
N THR A 365 2.42 4.98 9.80
CA THR A 365 2.73 4.16 10.99
C THR A 365 3.69 3.03 10.64
N GLU A 366 3.46 2.32 9.53
CA GLU A 366 4.36 1.25 9.03
C GLU A 366 5.78 1.77 8.82
N ALA A 367 5.93 2.94 8.16
CA ALA A 367 7.24 3.54 7.93
C ALA A 367 7.98 3.89 9.23
N ILE A 368 7.29 4.49 10.20
CA ILE A 368 7.88 4.79 11.53
C ILE A 368 8.28 3.50 12.25
N LEU A 369 7.47 2.45 12.24
CA LEU A 369 7.81 1.16 12.84
C LEU A 369 9.02 0.49 12.16
N LYS A 370 9.13 0.57 10.83
CA LYS A 370 10.31 0.11 10.09
C LYS A 370 11.58 0.84 10.53
N LEU A 371 11.53 2.16 10.70
CA LEU A 371 12.65 2.96 11.21
C LEU A 371 12.97 2.65 12.68
N LYS A 372 11.98 2.26 13.50
CA LYS A 372 12.19 1.76 14.86
C LYS A 372 12.78 0.34 14.91
N GLY A 373 12.92 -0.33 13.79
CA GLY A 373 13.53 -1.65 13.70
C GLY A 373 12.54 -2.81 13.82
N SER A 374 11.23 -2.60 13.65
CA SER A 374 10.28 -3.70 13.51
C SER A 374 10.73 -4.63 12.36
N LYS A 375 10.69 -5.94 12.63
CA LYS A 375 11.00 -6.99 11.66
C LYS A 375 9.75 -7.60 11.04
N PHE A 376 8.58 -7.19 11.48
CA PHE A 376 7.32 -7.70 10.96
C PHE A 376 7.00 -7.04 9.61
N LEU A 377 7.25 -7.78 8.54
CA LEU A 377 6.80 -7.39 7.21
C LEU A 377 5.34 -7.82 7.07
N ILE A 378 4.44 -6.85 7.09
CA ILE A 378 2.99 -7.12 7.04
C ILE A 378 2.52 -7.60 5.65
N TRP A 379 3.34 -7.40 4.61
CA TRP A 379 3.12 -7.77 3.20
C TRP A 379 3.62 -9.16 2.83
#